data_2b90913d8ce5e6c9310961da5050bbe7
#
_entry.id   2b90913d8ce5e6c9310961da5050bbe7
#
_cell.length_a   1.000
_cell.length_b   1.000
_cell.length_c   1.000
_cell.angle_alpha   90.00
_cell.angle_beta   90.00
_cell.angle_gamma   90.00
#
_symmetry.space_group_name_H-M   'P 1'
#
loop_
_entity.id
_entity.type
_entity.pdbx_description
1 polymer ?
#
loop_
_entity_poly.entity_id
_entity_poly.type
_entity_poly.pdbx_seq_one_letter_code
_entity_poly.pdbx_strand_id
1 'polypeptide(L)'
;RRIAIIKGSPRNYDATERLRGYRTALRDTGITPDPALEREGDFTEAAGYDAAMELLAMRKRPTAIFAANDAMAIGALSALRESGVRVPEEIAVAGFDDIPLARYMDPPLSSVHVPICELGERAVEMLLHGITHKNDHPRRRERVSTELVIRRSTGGDSAERPPPKTLIRETVFT
;
A
#
# COMPACT_ATOMS: atom_id res chain seq x y z
N ARG A 1 -15.55 -2.48 -14.30
CA ARG A 1 -14.22 -2.07 -13.81
C ARG A 1 -13.38 -3.32 -13.61
N ARG A 2 -12.12 -3.29 -14.00
CA ARG A 2 -11.16 -4.38 -13.82
C ARG A 2 -9.99 -3.84 -12.98
N ILE A 3 -9.86 -4.31 -11.76
CA ILE A 3 -8.81 -3.87 -10.84
C ILE A 3 -7.82 -5.01 -10.70
N ALA A 4 -6.56 -4.78 -10.99
CA ALA A 4 -5.48 -5.74 -10.79
C ALA A 4 -4.77 -5.51 -9.45
N ILE A 5 -4.08 -6.55 -8.96
CA ILE A 5 -3.15 -6.43 -7.84
C ILE A 5 -1.78 -7.00 -8.24
N ILE A 6 -0.71 -6.27 -7.88
CA ILE A 6 0.66 -6.80 -7.88
C ILE A 6 0.96 -7.17 -6.42
N LYS A 7 0.99 -8.47 -6.16
CA LYS A 7 1.14 -9.06 -4.82
C LYS A 7 2.60 -9.02 -4.36
N GLY A 8 2.82 -9.06 -3.06
CA GLY A 8 4.11 -9.43 -2.53
C GLY A 8 4.27 -10.95 -2.41
N SER A 9 5.44 -11.39 -1.91
CA SER A 9 5.74 -12.81 -1.71
C SER A 9 4.67 -13.51 -0.85
N PRO A 10 4.19 -14.69 -1.24
CA PRO A 10 3.20 -15.44 -0.46
C PRO A 10 3.73 -15.94 0.91
N ARG A 11 5.05 -15.90 1.10
CA ARG A 11 5.68 -16.21 2.40
C ARG A 11 5.65 -15.03 3.37
N ASN A 12 5.26 -13.84 2.90
CA ASN A 12 5.13 -12.65 3.73
C ASN A 12 3.69 -12.53 4.21
N TYR A 13 3.51 -12.46 5.54
CA TYR A 13 2.19 -12.35 6.18
C TYR A 13 1.46 -11.08 5.72
N ASP A 14 2.14 -9.92 5.70
CA ASP A 14 1.54 -8.64 5.34
C ASP A 14 1.06 -8.63 3.88
N ALA A 15 1.83 -9.25 2.97
CA ALA A 15 1.42 -9.43 1.58
C ALA A 15 0.12 -10.24 1.46
N THR A 16 0.02 -11.32 2.24
CA THR A 16 -1.16 -12.16 2.28
C THR A 16 -2.39 -11.40 2.81
N GLU A 17 -2.22 -10.58 3.85
CA GLU A 17 -3.28 -9.76 4.40
C GLU A 17 -3.71 -8.63 3.44
N ARG A 18 -2.78 -8.00 2.73
CA ARG A 18 -3.10 -7.01 1.68
C ARG A 18 -3.88 -7.64 0.54
N LEU A 19 -3.51 -8.85 0.09
CA LEU A 19 -4.25 -9.61 -0.91
C LEU A 19 -5.66 -9.98 -0.41
N ARG A 20 -5.78 -10.40 0.85
CA ARG A 20 -7.07 -10.69 1.46
C ARG A 20 -7.97 -9.45 1.48
N GLY A 21 -7.43 -8.30 1.89
CA GLY A 21 -8.13 -7.02 1.87
C GLY A 21 -8.61 -6.62 0.47
N TYR A 22 -7.74 -6.74 -0.54
CA TYR A 22 -8.10 -6.48 -1.94
C TYR A 22 -9.29 -7.36 -2.39
N ARG A 23 -9.21 -8.68 -2.17
CA ARG A 23 -10.28 -9.61 -2.56
C ARG A 23 -11.59 -9.34 -1.82
N THR A 24 -11.51 -8.93 -0.54
CA THR A 24 -12.68 -8.57 0.27
C THR A 24 -13.33 -7.31 -0.29
N ALA A 25 -12.58 -6.25 -0.53
CA ALA A 25 -13.09 -4.99 -1.07
C ALA A 25 -13.77 -5.17 -2.44
N LEU A 26 -13.23 -6.04 -3.31
CA LEU A 26 -13.88 -6.37 -4.58
C LEU A 26 -15.24 -7.04 -4.36
N ARG A 27 -15.32 -8.05 -3.49
CA ARG A 27 -16.59 -8.75 -3.20
C ARG A 27 -17.62 -7.81 -2.61
N ASP A 28 -17.23 -6.97 -1.67
CA ASP A 28 -18.12 -6.01 -0.99
C ASP A 28 -18.70 -4.98 -1.98
N THR A 29 -18.00 -4.73 -3.08
CA THR A 29 -18.47 -3.85 -4.18
C THR A 29 -19.11 -4.60 -5.34
N GLY A 30 -19.40 -5.90 -5.19
CA GLY A 30 -20.03 -6.73 -6.20
C GLY A 30 -19.12 -7.13 -7.37
N ILE A 31 -17.81 -6.97 -7.24
CA ILE A 31 -16.83 -7.37 -8.26
C ILE A 31 -16.26 -8.75 -7.88
N THR A 32 -16.43 -9.72 -8.76
CA THR A 32 -15.81 -11.04 -8.57
C THR A 32 -14.29 -10.94 -8.77
N PRO A 33 -13.47 -11.36 -7.80
CA PRO A 33 -12.02 -11.43 -7.97
C PRO A 33 -11.67 -12.36 -9.15
N ASP A 34 -10.80 -11.84 -10.03
CA ASP A 34 -10.29 -12.56 -11.21
C ASP A 34 -8.81 -12.92 -10.99
N PRO A 35 -8.47 -14.22 -10.83
CA PRO A 35 -7.08 -14.63 -10.63
C PRO A 35 -6.13 -14.17 -11.74
N ALA A 36 -6.64 -13.95 -12.96
CA ALA A 36 -5.86 -13.42 -14.06
C ALA A 36 -5.43 -11.95 -13.85
N LEU A 37 -5.99 -11.24 -12.89
CA LEU A 37 -5.61 -9.88 -12.49
C LEU A 37 -4.70 -9.84 -11.26
N GLU A 38 -4.33 -11.00 -10.72
CA GLU A 38 -3.40 -11.11 -9.62
C GLU A 38 -2.01 -11.48 -10.15
N ARG A 39 -1.05 -10.58 -10.04
CA ARG A 39 0.33 -10.79 -10.47
C ARG A 39 1.25 -10.98 -9.29
N GLU A 40 2.24 -11.86 -9.45
CA GLU A 40 3.28 -12.03 -8.44
C GLU A 40 4.23 -10.83 -8.43
N GLY A 41 4.76 -10.51 -7.28
CA GLY A 41 5.81 -9.55 -7.05
C GLY A 41 6.63 -9.96 -5.83
N ASP A 42 7.70 -9.22 -5.59
CA ASP A 42 8.67 -9.50 -4.52
C ASP A 42 9.04 -8.25 -3.71
N PHE A 43 8.23 -7.19 -3.84
CA PHE A 43 8.41 -5.88 -3.24
C PHE A 43 9.51 -5.00 -3.88
N THR A 44 10.05 -5.39 -5.06
CA THR A 44 11.00 -4.58 -5.82
C THR A 44 10.33 -3.82 -6.97
N GLU A 45 10.98 -2.74 -7.42
CA GLU A 45 10.53 -1.96 -8.58
C GLU A 45 10.55 -2.82 -9.85
N ALA A 46 11.57 -3.69 -10.01
CA ALA A 46 11.70 -4.58 -11.16
C ALA A 46 10.50 -5.53 -11.27
N ALA A 47 10.11 -6.19 -10.18
CA ALA A 47 8.94 -7.07 -10.18
C ALA A 47 7.64 -6.30 -10.43
N GLY A 48 7.55 -5.05 -9.96
CA GLY A 48 6.43 -4.16 -10.25
C GLY A 48 6.32 -3.81 -11.74
N TYR A 49 7.45 -3.52 -12.37
CA TYR A 49 7.55 -3.26 -13.80
C TYR A 49 7.12 -4.47 -14.63
N ASP A 50 7.72 -5.64 -14.37
CA ASP A 50 7.44 -6.88 -15.11
C ASP A 50 5.97 -7.28 -14.99
N ALA A 51 5.40 -7.22 -13.78
CA ALA A 51 3.99 -7.51 -13.53
C ALA A 51 3.06 -6.55 -14.30
N ALA A 52 3.41 -5.27 -14.37
CA ALA A 52 2.64 -4.29 -15.15
C ALA A 52 2.72 -4.57 -16.64
N MET A 53 3.89 -4.94 -17.18
CA MET A 53 4.04 -5.35 -18.57
C MET A 53 3.19 -6.58 -18.92
N GLU A 54 3.11 -7.58 -18.02
CA GLU A 54 2.20 -8.73 -18.19
C GLU A 54 0.74 -8.30 -18.23
N LEU A 55 0.32 -7.37 -17.33
CA LEU A 55 -1.04 -6.85 -17.31
C LEU A 55 -1.37 -6.07 -18.59
N LEU A 56 -0.41 -5.32 -19.15
CA LEU A 56 -0.56 -4.58 -20.39
C LEU A 56 -0.67 -5.50 -21.61
N ALA A 57 -0.02 -6.67 -21.59
CA ALA A 57 -0.12 -7.67 -22.66
C ALA A 57 -1.47 -8.39 -22.70
N MET A 58 -2.31 -8.24 -21.69
CA MET A 58 -3.63 -8.86 -21.66
C MET A 58 -4.56 -8.29 -22.74
N ARG A 59 -5.35 -9.15 -23.40
CA ARG A 59 -6.37 -8.71 -24.36
C ARG A 59 -7.38 -7.71 -23.76
N LYS A 60 -7.72 -7.87 -22.49
CA LYS A 60 -8.54 -6.94 -21.73
C LYS A 60 -7.71 -6.43 -20.56
N ARG A 61 -7.15 -5.24 -20.71
CA ARG A 61 -6.32 -4.58 -19.69
C ARG A 61 -7.13 -4.25 -18.43
N PRO A 62 -6.49 -4.17 -17.27
CA PRO A 62 -7.11 -3.58 -16.08
C PRO A 62 -7.35 -2.08 -16.28
N THR A 63 -8.26 -1.51 -15.51
CA THR A 63 -8.50 -0.05 -15.41
C THR A 63 -7.85 0.55 -14.17
N ALA A 64 -7.36 -0.29 -13.28
CA ALA A 64 -6.59 0.13 -12.11
C ALA A 64 -5.64 -0.98 -11.67
N ILE A 65 -4.53 -0.60 -11.06
CA ILE A 65 -3.53 -1.47 -10.44
C ILE A 65 -3.34 -1.04 -8.99
N PHE A 66 -3.52 -1.98 -8.06
CA PHE A 66 -3.08 -1.84 -6.68
C PHE A 66 -1.77 -2.63 -6.52
N ALA A 67 -0.68 -1.97 -6.18
CA ALA A 67 0.57 -2.62 -5.84
C ALA A 67 0.69 -2.79 -4.33
N ALA A 68 1.13 -3.96 -3.86
CA ALA A 68 1.20 -4.26 -2.44
C ALA A 68 2.27 -3.44 -1.69
N ASN A 69 3.15 -2.70 -2.40
CA ASN A 69 3.98 -1.64 -1.84
C ASN A 69 4.28 -0.56 -2.88
N ASP A 70 4.86 0.56 -2.44
CA ASP A 70 5.18 1.69 -3.31
C ASP A 70 6.33 1.39 -4.28
N ALA A 71 7.30 0.57 -3.92
CA ALA A 71 8.38 0.20 -4.83
C ALA A 71 7.83 -0.49 -6.09
N MET A 72 6.95 -1.49 -5.92
CA MET A 72 6.28 -2.13 -7.06
C MET A 72 5.35 -1.15 -7.81
N ALA A 73 4.68 -0.21 -7.11
CA ALA A 73 3.85 0.81 -7.76
C ALA A 73 4.71 1.73 -8.66
N ILE A 74 5.90 2.11 -8.21
CA ILE A 74 6.87 2.91 -8.98
C ILE A 74 7.31 2.15 -10.23
N GLY A 75 7.64 0.87 -10.10
CA GLY A 75 7.94 0.00 -11.24
C GLY A 75 6.79 -0.07 -12.25
N ALA A 76 5.57 -0.25 -11.75
CA ALA A 76 4.36 -0.26 -12.57
C ALA A 76 4.15 1.07 -13.29
N LEU A 77 4.32 2.21 -12.62
CA LEU A 77 4.24 3.53 -13.25
C LEU A 77 5.27 3.71 -14.37
N SER A 78 6.49 3.18 -14.19
CA SER A 78 7.53 3.20 -15.23
C SER A 78 7.12 2.41 -16.47
N ALA A 79 6.61 1.18 -16.29
CA ALA A 79 6.11 0.34 -17.37
C ALA A 79 4.94 0.99 -18.14
N LEU A 80 3.99 1.59 -17.41
CA LEU A 80 2.86 2.30 -18.01
C LEU A 80 3.32 3.48 -18.85
N ARG A 81 4.24 4.31 -18.32
CA ARG A 81 4.81 5.47 -19.00
C ARG A 81 5.55 5.06 -20.28
N GLU A 82 6.41 4.05 -20.23
CA GLU A 82 7.15 3.54 -21.39
C GLU A 82 6.23 2.96 -22.47
N SER A 83 5.08 2.40 -22.04
CA SER A 83 4.05 1.89 -22.94
C SER A 83 3.08 2.98 -23.45
N GLY A 84 3.29 4.25 -23.10
CA GLY A 84 2.44 5.37 -23.52
C GLY A 84 1.03 5.36 -22.89
N VAL A 85 0.83 4.64 -21.78
CA VAL A 85 -0.44 4.54 -21.08
C VAL A 85 -0.57 5.70 -20.08
N ARG A 86 -1.66 6.44 -20.18
CA ARG A 86 -1.92 7.60 -19.32
C ARG A 86 -2.44 7.17 -17.95
N VAL A 87 -1.83 7.71 -16.91
CA VAL A 87 -2.23 7.52 -15.51
C VAL A 87 -2.73 8.86 -14.97
N PRO A 88 -3.96 8.95 -14.46
CA PRO A 88 -4.89 7.86 -14.15
C PRO A 88 -5.94 7.55 -15.23
N GLU A 89 -5.95 8.26 -16.37
CA GLU A 89 -7.07 8.29 -17.31
C GLU A 89 -7.39 6.92 -17.92
N GLU A 90 -6.35 6.12 -18.20
CA GLU A 90 -6.52 4.77 -18.77
C GLU A 90 -6.35 3.70 -17.70
N ILE A 91 -5.33 3.83 -16.85
CA ILE A 91 -5.06 2.92 -15.74
C ILE A 91 -4.69 3.74 -14.50
N ALA A 92 -5.50 3.67 -13.46
CA ALA A 92 -5.17 4.25 -12.16
C ALA A 92 -4.18 3.35 -11.40
N VAL A 93 -3.29 3.95 -10.59
CA VAL A 93 -2.30 3.20 -9.79
C VAL A 93 -2.35 3.65 -8.33
N ALA A 94 -2.38 2.69 -7.43
CA ALA A 94 -2.24 2.93 -5.99
C ALA A 94 -1.18 1.99 -5.40
N GLY A 95 -0.43 2.49 -4.42
CA GLY A 95 0.59 1.78 -3.68
C GLY A 95 0.22 1.56 -2.22
N PHE A 96 1.24 1.21 -1.43
CA PHE A 96 1.17 1.01 0.00
C PHE A 96 2.54 1.36 0.60
N ASP A 97 2.60 1.92 1.79
CA ASP A 97 3.68 2.39 2.65
C ASP A 97 3.77 3.94 2.70
N ASP A 98 3.40 4.66 1.65
CA ASP A 98 3.53 6.12 1.47
C ASP A 98 4.98 6.60 1.70
N ILE A 99 5.92 5.95 1.00
CA ILE A 99 7.33 6.36 1.07
C ILE A 99 7.52 7.80 0.57
N PRO A 100 8.56 8.52 1.05
CA PRO A 100 8.77 9.93 0.66
C PRO A 100 8.80 10.18 -0.85
N LEU A 101 9.25 9.20 -1.64
CA LEU A 101 9.34 9.29 -3.10
C LEU A 101 7.95 9.31 -3.77
N ALA A 102 6.93 8.71 -3.17
CA ALA A 102 5.58 8.60 -3.74
C ALA A 102 5.00 9.97 -4.18
N ARG A 103 5.28 11.05 -3.42
CA ARG A 103 4.81 12.40 -3.72
C ARG A 103 5.52 13.07 -4.91
N TYR A 104 6.72 12.61 -5.26
CA TYR A 104 7.55 13.17 -6.32
C TYR A 104 7.44 12.40 -7.64
N MET A 105 6.66 11.33 -7.66
CA MET A 105 6.36 10.61 -8.89
C MET A 105 5.55 11.48 -9.86
N ASP A 106 5.60 11.15 -11.14
CA ASP A 106 4.73 11.76 -12.14
C ASP A 106 3.90 10.69 -12.86
N PRO A 107 2.57 10.65 -12.57
CA PRO A 107 1.85 11.46 -11.56
C PRO A 107 2.21 11.07 -10.11
N PRO A 108 2.03 11.98 -9.12
CA PRO A 108 2.18 11.67 -7.70
C PRO A 108 1.33 10.46 -7.31
N LEU A 109 1.95 9.48 -6.62
CA LEU A 109 1.38 8.20 -6.30
C LEU A 109 0.44 8.27 -5.09
N SER A 110 -0.81 7.85 -5.28
CA SER A 110 -1.73 7.55 -4.16
C SER A 110 -1.24 6.30 -3.43
N SER A 111 -1.20 6.35 -2.11
CA SER A 111 -0.66 5.25 -1.31
C SER A 111 -1.31 5.17 0.06
N VAL A 112 -1.31 4.00 0.66
CA VAL A 112 -1.70 3.82 2.05
C VAL A 112 -0.52 4.22 2.94
N HIS A 113 -0.67 5.31 3.69
CA HIS A 113 0.34 5.76 4.65
C HIS A 113 0.41 4.82 5.84
N VAL A 114 1.60 4.28 6.11
CA VAL A 114 1.92 3.51 7.31
C VAL A 114 2.86 4.36 8.17
N PRO A 115 2.50 4.72 9.41
CA PRO A 115 3.32 5.54 10.28
C PRO A 115 4.47 4.72 10.89
N ILE A 116 5.48 4.39 10.06
CA ILE A 116 6.59 3.50 10.41
C ILE A 116 7.37 4.00 11.64
N CYS A 117 7.56 5.32 11.76
CA CYS A 117 8.27 5.91 12.90
C CYS A 117 7.51 5.63 14.21
N GLU A 118 6.20 5.90 14.23
CA GLU A 118 5.35 5.62 15.39
C GLU A 118 5.34 4.13 15.73
N LEU A 119 5.27 3.24 14.73
CA LEU A 119 5.36 1.80 14.95
C LEU A 119 6.67 1.40 15.62
N GLY A 120 7.80 2.00 15.18
CA GLY A 120 9.11 1.78 15.78
C GLY A 120 9.17 2.26 17.24
N GLU A 121 8.67 3.46 17.52
CA GLU A 121 8.59 4.03 18.88
C GLU A 121 7.77 3.11 19.81
N ARG A 122 6.56 2.74 19.39
CA ARG A 122 5.68 1.84 20.16
C ARG A 122 6.31 0.48 20.43
N ALA A 123 6.97 -0.10 19.42
CA ALA A 123 7.66 -1.39 19.58
C ALA A 123 8.74 -1.32 20.68
N VAL A 124 9.54 -0.24 20.68
CA VAL A 124 10.60 -0.03 21.69
C VAL A 124 10.00 0.24 23.06
N GLU A 125 8.95 1.08 23.16
CA GLU A 125 8.24 1.34 24.43
C GLU A 125 7.70 0.03 25.05
N MET A 126 7.05 -0.80 24.23
CA MET A 126 6.53 -2.10 24.68
C MET A 126 7.65 -3.03 25.14
N LEU A 127 8.79 -3.04 24.44
CA LEU A 127 9.95 -3.86 24.81
C LEU A 127 10.53 -3.39 26.16
N LEU A 128 10.74 -2.09 26.32
CA LEU A 128 11.27 -1.51 27.57
C LEU A 128 10.35 -1.79 28.75
N HIS A 129 9.05 -1.61 28.56
CA HIS A 129 8.06 -1.96 29.56
C HIS A 129 8.16 -3.43 29.97
N GLY A 130 8.35 -4.33 28.98
CA GLY A 130 8.54 -5.74 29.22
C GLY A 130 9.77 -6.12 30.03
N ILE A 131 10.85 -5.44 29.78
CA ILE A 131 12.11 -5.66 30.49
C ILE A 131 12.00 -5.20 31.96
N THR A 132 11.33 -4.08 32.20
CA THR A 132 11.22 -3.47 33.54
C THR A 132 10.17 -4.15 34.42
N HIS A 133 9.11 -4.76 33.85
CA HIS A 133 7.98 -5.35 34.57
C HIS A 133 7.85 -6.85 34.31
N LYS A 134 8.92 -7.61 34.55
CA LYS A 134 9.06 -9.04 34.20
C LYS A 134 7.94 -9.97 34.70
N ASN A 135 7.23 -9.63 35.76
CA ASN A 135 6.22 -10.47 36.42
C ASN A 135 4.77 -10.05 36.14
N ASP A 136 4.52 -8.95 35.45
CA ASP A 136 3.18 -8.42 35.19
C ASP A 136 3.04 -8.02 33.73
N HIS A 137 3.11 -9.03 32.83
CA HIS A 137 3.03 -8.81 31.40
C HIS A 137 1.80 -9.49 30.79
N PRO A 138 0.63 -8.79 30.73
CA PRO A 138 -0.38 -9.18 29.76
C PRO A 138 0.18 -8.99 28.34
N ARG A 139 -0.03 -9.99 27.48
CA ARG A 139 0.33 -9.86 26.05
C ARG A 139 -0.46 -8.69 25.45
N ARG A 140 0.19 -7.55 25.31
CA ARG A 140 -0.41 -6.36 24.68
C ARG A 140 -0.30 -6.48 23.18
N ARG A 141 -1.37 -6.12 22.48
CA ARG A 141 -1.37 -5.91 21.02
C ARG A 141 -1.82 -4.46 20.80
N GLU A 142 -0.97 -3.67 20.19
CA GLU A 142 -1.33 -2.33 19.76
C GLU A 142 -1.59 -2.33 18.25
N ARG A 143 -2.54 -1.50 17.83
CA ARG A 143 -2.84 -1.25 16.42
C ARG A 143 -2.62 0.21 16.16
N VAL A 144 -1.83 0.49 15.13
CA VAL A 144 -1.64 1.85 14.63
C VAL A 144 -2.50 2.03 13.39
N SER A 145 -3.21 3.14 13.31
CA SER A 145 -4.09 3.44 12.17
C SER A 145 -3.27 3.77 10.93
N THR A 146 -3.69 3.21 9.80
CA THR A 146 -3.20 3.60 8.48
C THR A 146 -4.15 4.61 7.85
N GLU A 147 -3.68 5.42 6.91
CA GLU A 147 -4.45 6.42 6.20
C GLU A 147 -4.25 6.29 4.69
N LEU A 148 -5.33 6.44 3.90
CA LEU A 148 -5.22 6.48 2.46
C LEU A 148 -4.91 7.91 2.00
N VAL A 149 -3.73 8.12 1.43
CA VAL A 149 -3.30 9.38 0.85
C VAL A 149 -3.63 9.36 -0.64
N ILE A 150 -4.65 10.14 -1.03
CA ILE A 150 -5.11 10.22 -2.42
C ILE A 150 -4.30 11.29 -3.16
N ARG A 151 -3.73 10.92 -4.33
CA ARG A 151 -2.96 11.77 -5.22
C ARG A 151 -3.40 11.58 -6.68
N ARG A 152 -2.70 12.21 -7.63
CA ARG A 152 -3.08 12.21 -9.05
C ARG A 152 -3.11 10.83 -9.70
N SER A 153 -2.32 9.87 -9.24
CA SER A 153 -2.29 8.53 -9.84
C SER A 153 -3.62 7.75 -9.75
N THR A 154 -4.56 8.23 -8.94
CA THR A 154 -5.94 7.71 -8.87
C THR A 154 -7.00 8.77 -9.18
N GLY A 155 -6.60 9.91 -9.76
CA GLY A 155 -7.51 11.00 -10.15
C GLY A 155 -7.84 11.98 -9.01
N GLY A 156 -7.11 11.94 -7.89
CA GLY A 156 -7.20 12.96 -6.85
C GLY A 156 -6.46 14.24 -7.25
N ASP A 157 -6.93 15.37 -6.79
CA ASP A 157 -6.14 16.60 -6.83
C ASP A 157 -4.88 16.40 -5.99
N SER A 158 -3.80 17.16 -6.30
CA SER A 158 -2.55 17.11 -5.53
C SER A 158 -2.79 17.67 -4.13
N ALA A 159 -3.51 16.91 -3.30
CA ALA A 159 -3.74 17.30 -1.94
C ALA A 159 -2.40 17.35 -1.21
N GLU A 160 -2.10 18.49 -0.65
CA GLU A 160 -1.04 18.65 0.33
C GLU A 160 -1.21 17.57 1.41
N ARG A 161 -0.10 16.98 1.81
CA ARG A 161 -0.08 16.08 2.96
C ARG A 161 -0.76 16.79 4.12
N PRO A 162 -1.80 16.25 4.75
CA PRO A 162 -2.23 16.81 6.01
C PRO A 162 -1.01 16.86 6.95
N PRO A 163 -0.81 17.93 7.70
CA PRO A 163 0.29 18.02 8.64
C PRO A 163 0.25 16.80 9.56
N PRO A 164 1.40 16.24 9.96
CA PRO A 164 1.42 15.13 10.89
C PRO A 164 0.56 15.51 12.07
N LYS A 165 -0.45 14.69 12.38
CA LYS A 165 -1.26 14.90 13.59
C LYS A 165 -0.30 14.87 14.75
N THR A 166 -0.09 16.03 15.37
CA THR A 166 0.64 16.12 16.64
C THR A 166 -0.03 15.16 17.59
N LEU A 167 0.68 14.14 18.03
CA LEU A 167 0.23 13.20 19.03
C LEU A 167 -0.16 13.99 20.27
N ILE A 168 -1.44 14.16 20.53
CA ILE A 168 -1.91 14.53 21.84
C ILE A 168 -1.62 13.30 22.71
N ARG A 169 -0.58 13.37 23.52
CA ARG A 169 -0.27 12.38 24.53
C ARG A 169 -1.37 12.43 25.57
N GLU A 170 -2.40 11.65 25.40
CA GLU A 170 -3.25 11.28 26.54
C GLU A 170 -2.52 10.18 27.30
N THR A 171 -1.75 10.62 28.28
CA THR A 171 -1.18 9.73 29.29
C THR A 171 -2.30 9.42 30.27
N VAL A 172 -3.01 8.32 30.05
CA VAL A 172 -3.89 7.75 31.05
C VAL A 172 -3.03 6.85 31.95
N PHE A 173 -2.56 7.39 33.06
CA PHE A 173 -2.07 6.60 34.16
C PHE A 173 -3.29 6.15 34.97
N THR A 174 -3.52 4.87 35.07
CA THR A 174 -4.30 4.22 36.14
C THR A 174 -3.57 2.98 36.60
#